data_c65601f9caabaea0faa8933c851bad63
#
_entry.id   c65601f9caabaea0faa8933c851bad63
#
_cell.length_a   1.000
_cell.length_b   1.000
_cell.length_c   1.000
_cell.angle_alpha   90.00
_cell.angle_beta   90.00
_cell.angle_gamma   90.00
#
_symmetry.space_group_name_H-M   'P 1'
#
loop_
_entity.id
_entity.type
_entity.pdbx_description
1 polymer ?
#
loop_
_entity_poly.entity_id
_entity_poly.type
_entity_poly.pdbx_seq_one_letter_code
_entity_poly.pdbx_strand_id
1 'polypeptide(L)'
;PLYSSAASDVYKRQTVSKELAESINLQGATVLDVGCGLGGPCRMLADEYNCQVTGLDLSNEYIRTAKELSKLVKLDSKTSFIQGDATSLPFDDNTFDVIWTQHVQMNIPNKEKFYSEISRVLKSGGHFLYYEILKKGDGEVNYPMPWASTSEISFLFKETEMDNFLTKFGLIKKQSNDQTTYGIDFLNAVFAKMKEFVPPKIGLNALMGETTKQKLVNVLGHLKSGELELKSGVYKK
;
A
#
# COMPACT_ATOMS: atom_id res chain seq x y z
N PRO A 1 -28.16 9.98 0.67
CA PRO A 1 -27.79 8.58 0.95
C PRO A 1 -26.64 8.04 0.10
N LEU A 2 -26.42 8.54 -1.14
CA LEU A 2 -25.34 8.07 -2.03
C LEU A 2 -23.92 8.39 -1.51
N TYR A 3 -23.75 9.40 -0.66
CA TYR A 3 -22.47 9.76 -0.05
C TYR A 3 -22.07 8.83 1.11
N SER A 4 -23.05 8.21 1.79
CA SER A 4 -22.76 7.33 2.93
C SER A 4 -22.16 5.97 2.50
N SER A 5 -22.49 5.47 1.32
CA SER A 5 -21.98 4.19 0.82
C SER A 5 -20.52 4.29 0.31
N ALA A 6 -20.19 5.35 -0.44
CA ALA A 6 -18.83 5.63 -0.87
C ALA A 6 -17.91 5.94 0.34
N ALA A 7 -18.41 6.68 1.34
CA ALA A 7 -17.69 6.95 2.57
C ALA A 7 -17.41 5.66 3.36
N SER A 8 -18.35 4.70 3.43
CA SER A 8 -18.10 3.44 4.15
C SER A 8 -17.07 2.55 3.48
N ASP A 9 -16.91 2.62 2.15
CA ASP A 9 -15.89 1.85 1.42
C ASP A 9 -14.50 2.47 1.55
N VAL A 10 -14.42 3.79 1.55
CA VAL A 10 -13.22 4.54 1.93
C VAL A 10 -12.87 4.27 3.40
N TYR A 11 -13.86 4.24 4.28
CA TYR A 11 -13.69 3.99 5.72
C TYR A 11 -13.10 2.61 6.01
N LYS A 12 -13.56 1.56 5.32
CA LYS A 12 -13.03 0.20 5.49
C LYS A 12 -11.59 0.04 4.98
N ARG A 13 -11.20 0.71 3.89
CA ARG A 13 -9.80 0.75 3.45
C ARG A 13 -8.89 1.46 4.44
N GLN A 14 -9.39 2.49 5.11
CA GLN A 14 -8.64 3.22 6.13
C GLN A 14 -8.45 2.42 7.42
N THR A 15 -9.29 1.40 7.71
CA THR A 15 -9.21 0.65 8.96
C THR A 15 -7.85 -0.04 9.12
N VAL A 16 -7.38 -0.81 8.12
CA VAL A 16 -6.07 -1.47 8.19
C VAL A 16 -4.94 -0.45 8.23
N SER A 17 -5.05 0.66 7.48
CA SER A 17 -4.05 1.74 7.53
C SER A 17 -3.98 2.40 8.90
N LYS A 18 -5.12 2.60 9.57
CA LYS A 18 -5.17 3.14 10.94
C LYS A 18 -4.62 2.15 11.96
N GLU A 19 -5.04 0.89 11.92
CA GLU A 19 -4.48 -0.17 12.76
C GLU A 19 -2.96 -0.26 12.63
N LEU A 20 -2.45 -0.16 11.38
CA LEU A 20 -1.03 -0.17 11.11
C LEU A 20 -0.34 1.10 11.66
N ALA A 21 -0.96 2.27 11.49
CA ALA A 21 -0.45 3.54 12.04
C ALA A 21 -0.42 3.54 13.58
N GLU A 22 -1.41 2.92 14.22
CA GLU A 22 -1.52 2.80 15.68
C GLU A 22 -0.57 1.76 16.28
N SER A 23 0.08 0.92 15.44
CA SER A 23 1.03 -0.09 15.91
C SER A 23 2.33 0.48 16.49
N ILE A 24 2.64 1.75 16.22
CA ILE A 24 3.76 2.50 16.77
C ILE A 24 3.35 3.94 17.10
N ASN A 25 4.17 4.65 17.84
CA ASN A 25 3.96 6.10 18.02
C ASN A 25 4.46 6.87 16.78
N LEU A 26 3.54 7.42 16.01
CA LEU A 26 3.80 8.19 14.79
C LEU A 26 3.80 9.71 15.02
N GLN A 27 3.44 10.20 16.21
CA GLN A 27 3.21 11.62 16.44
C GLN A 27 4.40 12.49 16.02
N GLY A 28 4.21 13.32 15.01
CA GLY A 28 5.22 14.24 14.50
C GLY A 28 6.38 13.60 13.72
N ALA A 29 6.28 12.32 13.38
CA ALA A 29 7.33 11.59 12.65
C ALA A 29 7.54 12.11 11.23
N THR A 30 8.77 11.99 10.72
CA THR A 30 9.08 12.11 9.29
C THR A 30 8.85 10.78 8.60
N VAL A 31 7.90 10.73 7.66
CA VAL A 31 7.45 9.50 6.99
C VAL A 31 7.73 9.57 5.49
N LEU A 32 8.26 8.50 4.91
CA LEU A 32 8.28 8.27 3.46
C LEU A 32 7.25 7.20 3.11
N ASP A 33 6.23 7.56 2.33
CA ASP A 33 5.27 6.63 1.72
C ASP A 33 5.76 6.25 0.32
N VAL A 34 6.29 5.03 0.19
CA VAL A 34 6.86 4.53 -1.07
C VAL A 34 5.76 3.84 -1.88
N GLY A 35 5.51 4.34 -3.09
CA GLY A 35 4.37 3.95 -3.92
C GLY A 35 3.08 4.59 -3.44
N CYS A 36 3.13 5.88 -3.11
CA CYS A 36 2.04 6.61 -2.46
C CYS A 36 0.76 6.76 -3.30
N GLY A 37 0.81 6.47 -4.61
CA GLY A 37 -0.31 6.65 -5.53
C GLY A 37 -0.88 8.07 -5.46
N LEU A 38 -2.17 8.17 -5.18
CA LEU A 38 -2.87 9.47 -5.04
C LEU A 38 -2.69 10.12 -3.66
N GLY A 39 -1.79 9.61 -2.80
CA GLY A 39 -1.44 10.20 -1.52
C GLY A 39 -2.50 10.06 -0.41
N GLY A 40 -3.36 9.06 -0.47
CA GLY A 40 -4.37 8.81 0.56
C GLY A 40 -3.76 8.58 1.95
N PRO A 41 -2.89 7.58 2.12
CA PRO A 41 -2.17 7.35 3.38
C PRO A 41 -1.34 8.55 3.82
N CYS A 42 -0.66 9.25 2.88
CA CYS A 42 0.11 10.45 3.21
C CYS A 42 -0.74 11.50 3.92
N ARG A 43 -1.95 11.79 3.40
CA ARG A 43 -2.85 12.79 4.00
C ARG A 43 -3.41 12.31 5.34
N MET A 44 -3.74 11.03 5.48
CA MET A 44 -4.19 10.45 6.75
C MET A 44 -3.11 10.59 7.83
N LEU A 45 -1.85 10.23 7.53
CA LEU A 45 -0.73 10.33 8.46
C LEU A 45 -0.43 11.78 8.84
N ALA A 46 -0.54 12.71 7.89
CA ALA A 46 -0.33 14.14 8.13
C ALA A 46 -1.43 14.77 8.99
N ASP A 47 -2.68 14.38 8.78
CA ASP A 47 -3.84 14.93 9.47
C ASP A 47 -4.04 14.35 10.86
N GLU A 48 -4.09 13.03 10.95
CA GLU A 48 -4.46 12.33 12.19
C GLU A 48 -3.27 12.15 13.16
N TYR A 49 -2.03 12.05 12.65
CA TYR A 49 -0.83 11.81 13.45
C TYR A 49 0.19 12.95 13.42
N ASN A 50 -0.16 14.06 12.77
CA ASN A 50 0.70 15.25 12.66
C ASN A 50 2.08 14.97 12.03
N CYS A 51 2.18 13.94 11.17
CA CYS A 51 3.41 13.56 10.49
C CYS A 51 3.82 14.59 9.42
N GLN A 52 5.13 14.68 9.16
CA GLN A 52 5.67 15.28 7.93
C GLN A 52 5.87 14.15 6.93
N VAL A 53 5.06 14.13 5.87
CA VAL A 53 5.01 12.98 4.96
C VAL A 53 5.50 13.33 3.56
N THR A 54 6.46 12.56 3.08
CA THR A 54 6.88 12.59 1.68
C THR A 54 6.32 11.35 0.99
N GLY A 55 5.51 11.55 -0.05
CA GLY A 55 5.04 10.48 -0.93
C GLY A 55 5.95 10.35 -2.16
N LEU A 56 6.36 9.14 -2.50
CA LEU A 56 7.10 8.83 -3.72
C LEU A 56 6.30 7.84 -4.56
N ASP A 57 6.17 8.12 -5.86
CA ASP A 57 5.54 7.20 -6.81
C ASP A 57 6.24 7.30 -8.17
N LEU A 58 6.21 6.21 -8.95
CA LEU A 58 6.78 6.16 -10.29
C LEU A 58 5.95 6.98 -11.30
N SER A 59 4.63 7.09 -11.07
CA SER A 59 3.70 7.79 -11.96
C SER A 59 3.66 9.30 -11.68
N ASN A 60 4.09 10.08 -12.66
CA ASN A 60 4.01 11.54 -12.59
C ASN A 60 2.56 12.05 -12.49
N GLU A 61 1.61 11.35 -13.13
CA GLU A 61 0.19 11.68 -13.05
C GLU A 61 -0.34 11.53 -11.64
N TYR A 62 0.03 10.45 -10.95
CA TYR A 62 -0.34 10.24 -9.54
C TYR A 62 0.25 11.31 -8.65
N ILE A 63 1.52 11.65 -8.83
CA ILE A 63 2.20 12.70 -8.07
C ILE A 63 1.54 14.07 -8.26
N ARG A 64 1.20 14.45 -9.49
CA ARG A 64 0.49 15.70 -9.77
C ARG A 64 -0.87 15.74 -9.08
N THR A 65 -1.64 14.67 -9.22
CA THR A 65 -2.96 14.53 -8.61
C THR A 65 -2.88 14.55 -7.08
N ALA A 66 -1.91 13.84 -6.49
CA ALA A 66 -1.69 13.82 -5.04
C ALA A 66 -1.42 15.22 -4.48
N LYS A 67 -0.59 16.02 -5.16
CA LYS A 67 -0.32 17.42 -4.82
C LYS A 67 -1.59 18.28 -4.81
N GLU A 68 -2.39 18.19 -5.87
CA GLU A 68 -3.63 18.97 -5.97
C GLU A 68 -4.66 18.53 -4.91
N LEU A 69 -4.80 17.23 -4.66
CA LEU A 69 -5.68 16.73 -3.60
C LEU A 69 -5.25 17.22 -2.21
N SER A 70 -3.95 17.27 -1.94
CA SER A 70 -3.43 17.76 -0.64
C SER A 70 -3.67 19.26 -0.45
N LYS A 71 -3.54 20.08 -1.51
CA LYS A 71 -3.91 21.49 -1.48
C LYS A 71 -5.40 21.69 -1.20
N LEU A 72 -6.26 20.91 -1.87
CA LEU A 72 -7.71 21.01 -1.70
C LEU A 72 -8.15 20.78 -0.24
N VAL A 73 -7.46 19.91 0.48
CA VAL A 73 -7.74 19.61 1.90
C VAL A 73 -6.81 20.35 2.88
N LYS A 74 -5.98 21.30 2.40
CA LYS A 74 -5.07 22.15 3.19
C LYS A 74 -4.02 21.34 3.99
N LEU A 75 -3.53 20.26 3.43
CA LEU A 75 -2.46 19.44 3.99
C LEU A 75 -1.13 19.57 3.23
N ASP A 76 -1.03 20.48 2.28
CA ASP A 76 0.16 20.72 1.46
C ASP A 76 1.36 21.26 2.23
N SER A 77 1.16 21.82 3.43
CA SER A 77 2.25 22.19 4.34
C SER A 77 2.88 21.00 5.08
N LYS A 78 2.18 19.86 5.16
CA LYS A 78 2.63 18.64 5.85
C LYS A 78 2.88 17.47 4.90
N THR A 79 2.53 17.60 3.63
CA THR A 79 2.72 16.54 2.63
C THR A 79 3.50 17.08 1.44
N SER A 80 4.50 16.33 1.02
CA SER A 80 5.22 16.57 -0.23
C SER A 80 5.16 15.33 -1.11
N PHE A 81 5.26 15.51 -2.44
CA PHE A 81 5.17 14.39 -3.38
C PHE A 81 6.23 14.54 -4.46
N ILE A 82 6.96 13.46 -4.72
CA ILE A 82 8.00 13.40 -5.74
C ILE A 82 7.85 12.18 -6.63
N GLN A 83 8.16 12.34 -7.91
CA GLN A 83 8.30 11.20 -8.81
C GLN A 83 9.65 10.53 -8.56
N GLY A 84 9.66 9.19 -8.45
CA GLY A 84 10.90 8.45 -8.25
C GLY A 84 10.71 6.93 -8.33
N ASP A 85 11.85 6.24 -8.47
CA ASP A 85 11.93 4.78 -8.46
C ASP A 85 12.21 4.31 -7.03
N ALA A 86 11.38 3.40 -6.52
CA ALA A 86 11.52 2.80 -5.21
C ALA A 86 12.83 1.99 -5.03
N THR A 87 13.48 1.61 -6.13
CA THR A 87 14.78 0.92 -6.13
C THR A 87 15.98 1.87 -6.21
N SER A 88 15.74 3.18 -6.22
CA SER A 88 16.79 4.23 -6.24
C SER A 88 16.22 5.50 -5.62
N LEU A 89 16.06 5.50 -4.29
CA LEU A 89 15.41 6.57 -3.56
C LEU A 89 16.29 7.84 -3.54
N PRO A 90 15.77 9.01 -3.97
CA PRO A 90 16.54 10.26 -4.08
C PRO A 90 16.65 10.97 -2.72
N PHE A 91 17.02 10.24 -1.69
CA PHE A 91 17.18 10.76 -0.33
C PHE A 91 18.50 10.30 0.27
N ASP A 92 19.00 11.08 1.22
CA ASP A 92 20.19 10.73 1.98
C ASP A 92 19.92 9.56 2.94
N ASP A 93 20.99 8.93 3.41
CA ASP A 93 20.92 7.87 4.41
C ASP A 93 20.30 8.40 5.71
N ASN A 94 19.55 7.55 6.42
CA ASN A 94 18.98 7.86 7.73
C ASN A 94 18.14 9.15 7.75
N THR A 95 17.30 9.36 6.75
CA THR A 95 16.46 10.56 6.60
C THR A 95 15.12 10.44 7.33
N PHE A 96 14.47 9.26 7.27
CA PHE A 96 13.10 9.09 7.75
C PHE A 96 13.02 8.30 9.05
N ASP A 97 12.08 8.70 9.92
CA ASP A 97 11.74 7.94 11.13
C ASP A 97 10.93 6.69 10.78
N VAL A 98 10.12 6.79 9.72
CA VAL A 98 9.22 5.72 9.27
C VAL A 98 9.23 5.62 7.75
N ILE A 99 9.31 4.38 7.25
CA ILE A 99 8.99 4.04 5.87
C ILE A 99 7.66 3.30 5.86
N TRP A 100 6.79 3.68 4.93
CA TRP A 100 5.44 3.13 4.75
C TRP A 100 5.28 2.57 3.35
N THR A 101 4.67 1.38 3.21
CA THR A 101 4.26 0.82 1.91
C THR A 101 2.89 0.17 1.99
N GLN A 102 2.07 0.37 0.96
CA GLN A 102 0.78 -0.31 0.83
C GLN A 102 0.53 -0.77 -0.61
N HIS A 103 0.47 -2.09 -0.81
CA HIS A 103 0.20 -2.71 -2.12
C HIS A 103 1.15 -2.26 -3.24
N VAL A 104 2.44 -2.22 -2.96
CA VAL A 104 3.50 -1.74 -3.86
C VAL A 104 4.42 -2.88 -4.29
N GLN A 105 4.78 -3.74 -3.35
CA GLN A 105 5.90 -4.66 -3.48
C GLN A 105 5.72 -5.66 -4.64
N MET A 106 4.48 -6.06 -4.96
CA MET A 106 4.18 -6.95 -6.09
C MET A 106 4.50 -6.34 -7.46
N ASN A 107 4.72 -5.02 -7.53
CA ASN A 107 5.11 -4.31 -8.76
C ASN A 107 6.63 -4.19 -8.94
N ILE A 108 7.42 -4.56 -7.94
CA ILE A 108 8.87 -4.32 -7.92
C ILE A 108 9.63 -5.59 -8.23
N PRO A 109 10.34 -5.68 -9.38
CA PRO A 109 11.09 -6.88 -9.75
C PRO A 109 12.34 -7.09 -8.88
N ASN A 110 13.06 -6.03 -8.55
CA ASN A 110 14.31 -6.11 -7.77
C ASN A 110 14.05 -5.85 -6.28
N LYS A 111 13.60 -6.89 -5.57
CA LYS A 111 13.32 -6.84 -4.13
C LYS A 111 14.54 -6.49 -3.30
N GLU A 112 15.68 -7.05 -3.65
CA GLU A 112 16.93 -6.81 -2.91
C GLU A 112 17.28 -5.33 -2.90
N LYS A 113 17.26 -4.69 -4.07
CA LYS A 113 17.55 -3.26 -4.18
C LYS A 113 16.49 -2.40 -3.48
N PHE A 114 15.22 -2.78 -3.60
CA PHE A 114 14.12 -2.12 -2.92
C PHE A 114 14.31 -2.11 -1.38
N TYR A 115 14.57 -3.27 -0.77
CA TYR A 115 14.74 -3.34 0.68
C TYR A 115 16.05 -2.74 1.16
N SER A 116 17.11 -2.78 0.34
CA SER A 116 18.36 -2.08 0.66
C SER A 116 18.16 -0.56 0.74
N GLU A 117 17.39 0.01 -0.19
CA GLU A 117 17.05 1.44 -0.18
C GLU A 117 16.15 1.82 1.00
N ILE A 118 15.13 1.00 1.32
CA ILE A 118 14.31 1.18 2.52
C ILE A 118 15.20 1.24 3.76
N SER A 119 16.09 0.26 3.92
CA SER A 119 17.01 0.27 5.06
C SER A 119 17.95 1.47 5.04
N ARG A 120 18.48 1.85 3.88
CA ARG A 120 19.43 2.96 3.76
C ARG A 120 18.82 4.28 4.24
N VAL A 121 17.62 4.63 3.75
CA VAL A 121 16.99 5.91 4.08
C VAL A 121 16.30 5.93 5.44
N LEU A 122 16.05 4.77 6.04
CA LEU A 122 15.46 4.64 7.37
C LEU A 122 16.51 4.94 8.44
N LYS A 123 16.18 5.81 9.40
CA LYS A 123 17.03 6.10 10.57
C LYS A 123 17.28 4.86 11.42
N SER A 124 18.41 4.84 12.12
CA SER A 124 18.64 3.85 13.17
C SER A 124 17.56 3.98 14.25
N GLY A 125 16.94 2.86 14.62
CA GLY A 125 15.78 2.81 15.51
C GLY A 125 14.44 3.13 14.85
N GLY A 126 14.44 3.49 13.55
CA GLY A 126 13.24 3.74 12.75
C GLY A 126 12.44 2.49 12.43
N HIS A 127 11.24 2.67 11.87
CA HIS A 127 10.31 1.59 11.60
C HIS A 127 9.91 1.52 10.13
N PHE A 128 9.87 0.30 9.60
CA PHE A 128 9.26 0.00 8.30
C PHE A 128 7.89 -0.62 8.53
N LEU A 129 6.84 0.01 8.03
CA LEU A 129 5.45 -0.42 8.11
C LEU A 129 4.96 -0.82 6.73
N TYR A 130 4.30 -1.98 6.65
CA TYR A 130 3.81 -2.49 5.38
C TYR A 130 2.38 -3.04 5.48
N TYR A 131 1.62 -2.93 4.38
CA TYR A 131 0.39 -3.66 4.13
C TYR A 131 0.40 -4.17 2.70
N GLU A 132 0.61 -5.47 2.52
CA GLU A 132 0.93 -6.04 1.20
C GLU A 132 0.13 -7.30 0.90
N ILE A 133 -0.04 -7.57 -0.41
CA ILE A 133 -0.51 -8.83 -0.92
C ILE A 133 0.71 -9.69 -1.23
N LEU A 134 0.74 -10.91 -0.68
CA LEU A 134 1.87 -11.83 -0.78
C LEU A 134 1.41 -13.17 -1.37
N LYS A 135 2.33 -13.90 -1.95
CA LYS A 135 2.15 -15.29 -2.34
C LYS A 135 2.18 -16.16 -1.09
N LYS A 136 1.20 -17.08 -0.97
CA LYS A 136 1.14 -18.05 0.13
C LYS A 136 1.28 -19.48 -0.36
N GLY A 137 0.39 -19.90 -1.27
CA GLY A 137 0.45 -21.23 -1.89
C GLY A 137 1.47 -21.33 -3.03
N ASP A 138 1.61 -22.51 -3.61
CA ASP A 138 2.51 -22.79 -4.74
C ASP A 138 1.78 -22.88 -6.09
N GLY A 139 0.45 -22.78 -6.09
CA GLY A 139 -0.37 -22.79 -7.30
C GLY A 139 -0.19 -21.55 -8.17
N GLU A 140 -0.65 -21.64 -9.41
CA GLU A 140 -0.61 -20.53 -10.34
C GLU A 140 -1.60 -19.43 -9.95
N VAL A 141 -1.25 -18.19 -10.26
CA VAL A 141 -2.09 -17.01 -10.06
C VAL A 141 -2.68 -16.57 -11.38
N ASN A 142 -4.01 -16.48 -11.45
CA ASN A 142 -4.72 -16.05 -12.65
C ASN A 142 -4.70 -14.54 -12.83
N TYR A 143 -4.57 -14.09 -14.06
CA TYR A 143 -4.59 -12.67 -14.45
C TYR A 143 -5.84 -12.35 -15.29
N PRO A 144 -6.27 -11.07 -15.40
CA PRO A 144 -5.62 -9.89 -14.82
C PRO A 144 -5.84 -9.74 -13.32
N MET A 145 -4.86 -9.13 -12.65
CA MET A 145 -4.92 -8.68 -11.25
C MET A 145 -5.01 -7.14 -11.17
N PRO A 146 -5.39 -6.53 -10.05
CA PRO A 146 -5.44 -5.07 -9.91
C PRO A 146 -4.12 -4.36 -10.24
N TRP A 147 -2.99 -5.01 -10.01
CA TRP A 147 -1.64 -4.49 -10.21
C TRP A 147 -0.98 -4.94 -11.51
N ALA A 148 -1.46 -6.01 -12.15
CA ALA A 148 -0.82 -6.58 -13.34
C ALA A 148 -1.85 -7.18 -14.28
N SER A 149 -1.70 -6.93 -15.58
CA SER A 149 -2.53 -7.56 -16.61
C SER A 149 -2.09 -8.99 -16.94
N THR A 150 -0.82 -9.29 -16.75
CA THR A 150 -0.19 -10.59 -17.04
C THR A 150 0.84 -10.96 -15.97
N SER A 151 1.33 -12.21 -16.00
CA SER A 151 2.33 -12.71 -15.04
C SER A 151 3.70 -12.03 -15.17
N GLU A 152 4.07 -11.60 -16.38
CA GLU A 152 5.39 -11.00 -16.66
C GLU A 152 5.64 -9.68 -15.94
N ILE A 153 4.57 -8.99 -15.53
CA ILE A 153 4.64 -7.72 -14.80
C ILE A 153 4.14 -7.83 -13.36
N SER A 154 4.08 -9.06 -12.82
CA SER A 154 3.68 -9.35 -11.44
C SER A 154 4.81 -10.08 -10.72
N PHE A 155 5.34 -9.46 -9.69
CA PHE A 155 6.50 -9.94 -8.94
C PHE A 155 6.09 -10.31 -7.52
N LEU A 156 5.06 -11.17 -7.39
CA LEU A 156 4.63 -11.73 -6.12
C LEU A 156 5.74 -12.56 -5.48
N PHE A 157 5.81 -12.55 -4.17
CA PHE A 157 6.78 -13.30 -3.38
C PHE A 157 6.18 -13.65 -2.01
N LYS A 158 6.82 -14.58 -1.29
CA LYS A 158 6.33 -15.08 0.01
C LYS A 158 6.79 -14.18 1.16
N GLU A 159 6.05 -14.21 2.29
CA GLU A 159 6.44 -13.49 3.51
C GLU A 159 7.86 -13.89 3.96
N THR A 160 8.23 -15.18 3.84
CA THR A 160 9.56 -15.66 4.20
C THR A 160 10.69 -15.06 3.37
N GLU A 161 10.43 -14.76 2.09
CA GLU A 161 11.40 -14.07 1.23
C GLU A 161 11.55 -12.61 1.64
N MET A 162 10.45 -11.94 1.99
CA MET A 162 10.45 -10.58 2.54
C MET A 162 11.27 -10.52 3.85
N ASP A 163 11.03 -11.47 4.76
CA ASP A 163 11.75 -11.58 6.02
C ASP A 163 13.26 -11.72 5.81
N ASN A 164 13.65 -12.55 4.85
CA ASN A 164 15.05 -12.80 4.54
C ASN A 164 15.75 -11.51 4.03
N PHE A 165 15.10 -10.76 3.13
CA PHE A 165 15.66 -9.49 2.65
C PHE A 165 15.74 -8.46 3.78
N LEU A 166 14.68 -8.26 4.54
CA LEU A 166 14.65 -7.27 5.61
C LEU A 166 15.66 -7.58 6.70
N THR A 167 15.79 -8.86 7.10
CA THR A 167 16.81 -9.31 8.05
C THR A 167 18.23 -9.10 7.51
N LYS A 168 18.47 -9.40 6.22
CA LYS A 168 19.76 -9.16 5.56
C LYS A 168 20.19 -7.70 5.66
N PHE A 169 19.25 -6.76 5.59
CA PHE A 169 19.50 -5.32 5.68
C PHE A 169 19.31 -4.75 7.09
N GLY A 170 19.30 -5.60 8.13
CA GLY A 170 19.35 -5.18 9.52
C GLY A 170 18.00 -4.77 10.12
N LEU A 171 16.87 -5.10 9.48
CA LEU A 171 15.54 -4.86 10.03
C LEU A 171 15.04 -6.10 10.75
N ILE A 172 14.51 -5.91 11.95
CA ILE A 172 14.00 -6.97 12.84
C ILE A 172 12.46 -6.91 12.86
N LYS A 173 11.81 -8.02 12.52
CA LYS A 173 10.34 -8.13 12.59
C LYS A 173 9.85 -7.91 14.02
N LYS A 174 8.92 -6.99 14.20
CA LYS A 174 8.24 -6.71 15.48
C LYS A 174 6.82 -7.23 15.50
N GLN A 175 6.12 -7.15 14.36
CA GLN A 175 4.72 -7.53 14.24
C GLN A 175 4.44 -8.00 12.81
N SER A 176 3.58 -9.02 12.68
CA SER A 176 2.96 -9.43 11.42
C SER A 176 1.53 -9.89 11.73
N ASN A 177 0.56 -9.32 11.02
CA ASN A 177 -0.86 -9.62 11.17
C ASN A 177 -1.40 -10.16 9.85
N ASP A 178 -2.17 -11.24 9.93
CA ASP A 178 -2.93 -11.76 8.79
C ASP A 178 -4.20 -10.95 8.59
N GLN A 179 -4.29 -10.25 7.47
CA GLN A 179 -5.41 -9.42 7.06
C GLN A 179 -6.27 -10.09 5.97
N THR A 180 -6.03 -11.39 5.70
CA THR A 180 -6.65 -12.10 4.58
C THR A 180 -8.16 -12.18 4.73
N THR A 181 -8.66 -12.54 5.92
CA THR A 181 -10.10 -12.61 6.20
C THR A 181 -10.75 -11.23 6.01
N TYR A 182 -10.11 -10.18 6.52
CA TYR A 182 -10.60 -8.81 6.35
C TYR A 182 -10.69 -8.43 4.87
N GLY A 183 -9.67 -8.76 4.07
CA GLY A 183 -9.67 -8.53 2.63
C GLY A 183 -10.77 -9.28 1.88
N ILE A 184 -11.02 -10.54 2.25
CA ILE A 184 -12.12 -11.35 1.71
C ILE A 184 -13.48 -10.70 2.02
N ASP A 185 -13.71 -10.30 3.26
CA ASP A 185 -14.97 -9.66 3.69
C ASP A 185 -15.18 -8.31 3.00
N PHE A 186 -14.10 -7.51 2.86
CA PHE A 186 -14.15 -6.27 2.10
C PHE A 186 -14.56 -6.50 0.65
N LEU A 187 -13.93 -7.45 -0.05
CA LEU A 187 -14.25 -7.74 -1.45
C LEU A 187 -15.67 -8.32 -1.60
N ASN A 188 -16.11 -9.19 -0.69
CA ASN A 188 -17.49 -9.68 -0.68
C ASN A 188 -18.51 -8.51 -0.54
N ALA A 189 -18.24 -7.55 0.33
CA ALA A 189 -19.07 -6.35 0.50
C ALA A 189 -19.08 -5.46 -0.76
N VAL A 190 -17.94 -5.31 -1.43
CA VAL A 190 -17.85 -4.61 -2.72
C VAL A 190 -18.71 -5.29 -3.77
N PHE A 191 -18.62 -6.62 -3.90
CA PHE A 191 -19.44 -7.38 -4.86
C PHE A 191 -20.94 -7.33 -4.55
N ALA A 192 -21.34 -7.35 -3.28
CA ALA A 192 -22.73 -7.19 -2.88
C ALA A 192 -23.28 -5.84 -3.37
N LYS A 193 -22.53 -4.75 -3.13
CA LYS A 193 -22.91 -3.41 -3.61
C LYS A 193 -22.94 -3.29 -5.14
N MET A 194 -22.00 -3.92 -5.84
CA MET A 194 -21.99 -3.91 -7.32
C MET A 194 -23.22 -4.60 -7.93
N LYS A 195 -23.94 -5.46 -7.20
CA LYS A 195 -25.20 -6.07 -7.65
C LYS A 195 -26.39 -5.15 -7.46
N GLU A 196 -26.35 -4.27 -6.47
CA GLU A 196 -27.48 -3.41 -6.10
C GLU A 196 -27.45 -2.05 -6.81
N PHE A 197 -26.26 -1.57 -7.23
CA PHE A 197 -26.09 -0.24 -7.78
C PHE A 197 -25.28 -0.25 -9.08
N VAL A 198 -25.67 0.64 -10.00
CA VAL A 198 -24.84 0.96 -11.18
C VAL A 198 -23.52 1.58 -10.68
N PRO A 199 -22.35 1.12 -11.17
CA PRO A 199 -21.06 1.67 -10.76
C PRO A 199 -21.03 3.20 -10.94
N PRO A 200 -20.53 3.96 -9.97
CA PRO A 200 -20.40 5.41 -10.11
C PRO A 200 -19.44 5.74 -11.27
N LYS A 201 -19.67 6.86 -11.97
CA LYS A 201 -18.80 7.32 -13.06
C LYS A 201 -17.33 7.47 -12.62
N ILE A 202 -17.11 7.83 -11.36
CA ILE A 202 -15.79 7.91 -10.74
C ILE A 202 -15.73 6.88 -9.61
N GLY A 203 -15.00 5.79 -9.82
CA GLY A 203 -14.84 4.69 -8.88
C GLY A 203 -13.59 3.88 -9.21
N LEU A 204 -13.48 2.67 -8.69
CA LEU A 204 -12.36 1.76 -8.97
C LEU A 204 -12.15 1.50 -10.46
N ASN A 205 -13.21 1.52 -11.25
CA ASN A 205 -13.17 1.39 -12.70
C ASN A 205 -12.38 2.52 -13.40
N ALA A 206 -12.33 3.71 -12.82
CA ALA A 206 -11.51 4.81 -13.37
C ALA A 206 -10.00 4.52 -13.23
N LEU A 207 -9.59 3.77 -12.21
CA LEU A 207 -8.19 3.40 -11.96
C LEU A 207 -7.82 2.06 -12.60
N MET A 208 -8.73 1.06 -12.58
CA MET A 208 -8.44 -0.31 -13.00
C MET A 208 -8.90 -0.64 -14.43
N GLY A 209 -9.68 0.25 -15.06
CA GLY A 209 -10.20 0.08 -16.41
C GLY A 209 -11.37 -0.91 -16.52
N GLU A 210 -11.68 -1.33 -17.74
CA GLU A 210 -12.83 -2.17 -18.07
C GLU A 210 -12.79 -3.56 -17.40
N THR A 211 -11.61 -4.10 -17.14
CA THR A 211 -11.41 -5.40 -16.49
C THR A 211 -11.50 -5.37 -14.96
N THR A 212 -11.94 -4.28 -14.37
CA THR A 212 -12.03 -4.10 -12.89
C THR A 212 -12.73 -5.26 -12.20
N LYS A 213 -13.90 -5.67 -12.70
CA LYS A 213 -14.67 -6.79 -12.11
C LYS A 213 -13.85 -8.09 -12.12
N GLN A 214 -13.23 -8.42 -13.25
CA GLN A 214 -12.41 -9.65 -13.39
C GLN A 214 -11.20 -9.62 -12.44
N LYS A 215 -10.50 -8.49 -12.35
CA LYS A 215 -9.38 -8.27 -11.44
C LYS A 215 -9.78 -8.56 -9.99
N LEU A 216 -10.91 -8.02 -9.54
CA LEU A 216 -11.41 -8.23 -8.17
C LEU A 216 -11.87 -9.68 -7.93
N VAL A 217 -12.49 -10.33 -8.92
CA VAL A 217 -12.87 -11.75 -8.84
C VAL A 217 -11.62 -12.62 -8.68
N ASN A 218 -10.58 -12.38 -9.48
CA ASN A 218 -9.34 -13.15 -9.41
C ASN A 218 -8.67 -13.03 -8.04
N VAL A 219 -8.51 -11.80 -7.52
CA VAL A 219 -7.95 -11.59 -6.16
C VAL A 219 -8.77 -12.32 -5.11
N LEU A 220 -10.12 -12.15 -5.12
CA LEU A 220 -10.97 -12.81 -4.14
C LEU A 220 -10.86 -14.34 -4.22
N GLY A 221 -10.79 -14.89 -5.43
CA GLY A 221 -10.61 -16.32 -5.68
C GLY A 221 -9.33 -16.83 -5.04
N HIS A 222 -8.20 -16.15 -5.28
CA HIS A 222 -6.89 -16.55 -4.76
C HIS A 222 -6.71 -16.31 -3.25
N LEU A 223 -7.36 -15.30 -2.67
CA LEU A 223 -7.41 -15.15 -1.21
C LEU A 223 -8.19 -16.30 -0.56
N LYS A 224 -9.34 -16.70 -1.15
CA LYS A 224 -10.17 -17.81 -0.65
C LYS A 224 -9.51 -19.18 -0.82
N SER A 225 -8.77 -19.41 -1.90
CA SER A 225 -8.04 -20.66 -2.14
C SER A 225 -6.75 -20.79 -1.32
N GLY A 226 -6.28 -19.69 -0.71
CA GLY A 226 -5.02 -19.67 0.03
C GLY A 226 -3.76 -19.56 -0.85
N GLU A 227 -3.90 -19.19 -2.13
CA GLU A 227 -2.76 -18.91 -3.00
C GLU A 227 -2.14 -17.55 -2.74
N LEU A 228 -2.97 -16.60 -2.31
CA LEU A 228 -2.56 -15.27 -1.87
C LEU A 228 -2.96 -15.02 -0.43
N GLU A 229 -2.25 -14.14 0.23
CA GLU A 229 -2.56 -13.63 1.56
C GLU A 229 -2.36 -12.12 1.61
N LEU A 230 -3.03 -11.47 2.56
CA LEU A 230 -2.82 -10.07 2.90
C LEU A 230 -2.13 -10.00 4.26
N LYS A 231 -1.02 -9.29 4.33
CA LYS A 231 -0.24 -9.10 5.55
C LYS A 231 0.01 -7.64 5.84
N SER A 232 -0.12 -7.26 7.10
CA SER A 232 0.36 -5.99 7.60
C SER A 232 1.38 -6.22 8.71
N GLY A 233 2.35 -5.33 8.86
CA GLY A 233 3.32 -5.53 9.93
C GLY A 233 4.33 -4.42 10.06
N VAL A 234 5.22 -4.61 11.04
CA VAL A 234 6.24 -3.65 11.46
C VAL A 234 7.59 -4.33 11.58
N TYR A 235 8.59 -3.73 10.98
CA TYR A 235 10.01 -4.02 11.22
C TYR A 235 10.67 -2.81 11.84
N LYS A 236 11.75 -3.04 12.60
CA LYS A 236 12.57 -1.99 13.22
C LYS A 236 14.03 -2.15 12.78
N LYS A 237 14.65 -1.04 12.36
CA LYS A 237 16.07 -0.96 12.06
C LYS A 237 16.91 -0.75 13.33
#